data_e14335fec13a7a861dcd987564295b39
#
_entry.id   e14335fec13a7a861dcd987564295b39
#
_cell.length_a   1.000
_cell.length_b   1.000
_cell.length_c   1.000
_cell.angle_alpha   90.00
_cell.angle_beta   90.00
_cell.angle_gamma   90.00
#
_symmetry.space_group_name_H-M   'P 1'
#
loop_
_entity.id
_entity.type
_entity.pdbx_description
1 polymer ?
#
loop_
_entity_poly.entity_id
_entity_poly.type
_entity_poly.pdbx_seq_one_letter_code
_entity_poly.pdbx_strand_id
1 'polypeptide(L)'
;MNRLCPSMMCVRPSDTAGMCRLFEENGITALHVDIMDGSFVPNFTLGTDYCRYLHEISTLPLDIHMMVDRPEDKLDWFPIKDGDYVSIHTESTNHLGRAVERVRAKGGIPLAAINPATPVSVLNDILPALGGVLIMTVNPGFAGQKLCEYTLGKISALREMT
;
A
#
# COMPACT_ATOMS: atom_id res chain seq x y z
N MET A 1 -5.72 -17.66 7.53
CA MET A 1 -6.19 -17.78 6.13
C MET A 1 -5.46 -16.70 5.34
N ASN A 2 -4.83 -17.04 4.22
CA ASN A 2 -4.17 -16.03 3.37
C ASN A 2 -5.23 -15.16 2.69
N ARG A 3 -5.01 -13.85 2.69
CA ARG A 3 -5.87 -12.87 2.01
C ARG A 3 -5.21 -12.42 0.72
N LEU A 4 -6.00 -12.13 -0.31
CA LEU A 4 -5.51 -11.60 -1.58
C LEU A 4 -6.02 -10.17 -1.76
N CYS A 5 -5.11 -9.29 -2.20
CA CYS A 5 -5.38 -7.90 -2.53
C CYS A 5 -4.86 -7.64 -3.96
N PRO A 6 -5.71 -7.82 -5.01
CA PRO A 6 -5.29 -7.62 -6.39
C PRO A 6 -4.94 -6.17 -6.67
N SER A 7 -3.84 -5.94 -7.42
CA SER A 7 -3.48 -4.58 -7.83
C SER A 7 -4.37 -4.06 -8.95
N MET A 8 -5.03 -2.94 -8.69
CA MET A 8 -5.88 -2.24 -9.64
C MET A 8 -5.11 -1.59 -10.80
N MET A 9 -3.81 -1.41 -10.64
CA MET A 9 -2.89 -0.97 -11.69
C MET A 9 -2.87 -1.92 -12.90
N CYS A 10 -3.17 -3.22 -12.67
CA CYS A 10 -3.22 -4.23 -13.72
C CYS A 10 -4.60 -4.36 -14.39
N VAL A 11 -5.59 -3.58 -13.95
CA VAL A 11 -6.95 -3.58 -14.50
C VAL A 11 -7.11 -2.46 -15.52
N ARG A 12 -7.68 -2.76 -16.68
CA ARG A 12 -8.00 -1.72 -17.66
C ARG A 12 -9.07 -0.78 -17.10
N PRO A 13 -8.96 0.55 -17.29
CA PRO A 13 -9.95 1.49 -16.80
C PRO A 13 -11.40 1.18 -17.23
N SER A 14 -11.60 0.65 -18.46
CA SER A 14 -12.90 0.23 -18.97
C SER A 14 -13.51 -0.95 -18.20
N ASP A 15 -12.69 -1.76 -17.56
CA ASP A 15 -13.10 -3.02 -16.94
C ASP A 15 -13.18 -2.92 -15.39
N THR A 16 -12.82 -1.76 -14.84
CA THR A 16 -12.68 -1.54 -13.39
C THR A 16 -13.94 -1.97 -12.63
N ALA A 17 -15.11 -1.50 -13.01
CA ALA A 17 -16.35 -1.83 -12.31
C ALA A 17 -16.72 -3.34 -12.42
N GLY A 18 -16.43 -3.96 -13.55
CA GLY A 18 -16.62 -5.40 -13.73
C GLY A 18 -15.69 -6.22 -12.86
N MET A 19 -14.41 -5.80 -12.77
CA MET A 19 -13.42 -6.47 -11.94
C MET A 19 -13.70 -6.31 -10.45
N CYS A 20 -14.15 -5.13 -9.99
CA CYS A 20 -14.56 -4.94 -8.58
C CYS A 20 -15.66 -5.94 -8.18
N ARG A 21 -16.72 -6.07 -9.00
CA ARG A 21 -17.79 -7.06 -8.76
C ARG A 21 -17.24 -8.48 -8.70
N LEU A 22 -16.40 -8.85 -9.68
CA LEU A 22 -15.77 -10.17 -9.70
C LEU A 22 -14.95 -10.46 -8.45
N PHE A 23 -14.20 -9.46 -7.95
CA PHE A 23 -13.41 -9.58 -6.74
C PHE A 23 -14.28 -9.77 -5.49
N GLU A 24 -15.36 -9.00 -5.36
CA GLU A 24 -16.34 -9.14 -4.26
C GLU A 24 -16.98 -10.54 -4.26
N GLU A 25 -17.43 -11.02 -5.42
CA GLU A 25 -18.04 -12.35 -5.59
C GLU A 25 -17.08 -13.51 -5.28
N ASN A 26 -15.77 -13.29 -5.41
CA ASN A 26 -14.74 -14.31 -5.17
C ASN A 26 -13.98 -14.14 -3.84
N GLY A 27 -14.51 -13.34 -2.91
CA GLY A 27 -13.99 -13.23 -1.55
C GLY A 27 -12.64 -12.51 -1.43
N ILE A 28 -12.33 -11.63 -2.37
CA ILE A 28 -11.21 -10.69 -2.23
C ILE A 28 -11.51 -9.75 -1.06
N THR A 29 -10.50 -9.39 -0.30
CA THR A 29 -10.68 -8.68 0.98
C THR A 29 -10.31 -7.20 0.93
N ALA A 30 -9.58 -6.75 -0.08
CA ALA A 30 -9.23 -5.35 -0.33
C ALA A 30 -8.79 -5.15 -1.78
N LEU A 31 -8.86 -3.92 -2.28
CA LEU A 31 -8.36 -3.53 -3.59
C LEU A 31 -7.01 -2.82 -3.41
N HIS A 32 -5.94 -3.38 -3.95
CA HIS A 32 -4.61 -2.76 -3.87
C HIS A 32 -4.47 -1.65 -4.91
N VAL A 33 -4.15 -0.43 -4.45
CA VAL A 33 -4.08 0.78 -5.28
C VAL A 33 -2.68 1.36 -5.22
N ASP A 34 -1.90 1.16 -6.27
CA ASP A 34 -0.54 1.65 -6.40
C ASP A 34 -0.54 3.13 -6.81
N ILE A 35 -0.14 4.03 -5.91
CA ILE A 35 -0.03 5.47 -6.14
C ILE A 35 1.43 5.84 -6.37
N MET A 36 1.72 6.43 -7.52
CA MET A 36 3.07 6.83 -7.91
C MET A 36 3.08 8.27 -8.41
N ASP A 37 4.11 9.04 -8.02
CA ASP A 37 4.22 10.47 -8.30
C ASP A 37 5.36 10.85 -9.26
N GLY A 38 6.06 9.86 -9.81
CA GLY A 38 7.20 10.08 -10.70
C GLY A 38 8.48 10.58 -10.01
N SER A 39 8.43 10.78 -8.67
CA SER A 39 9.56 11.22 -7.85
C SER A 39 10.18 10.07 -7.08
N PHE A 40 9.39 9.39 -6.25
CA PHE A 40 9.86 8.23 -5.49
C PHE A 40 10.17 7.02 -6.40
N VAL A 41 9.34 6.83 -7.44
CA VAL A 41 9.56 5.83 -8.49
C VAL A 41 9.40 6.47 -9.86
N PRO A 42 10.11 5.99 -10.93
CA PRO A 42 10.08 6.60 -12.25
C PRO A 42 8.83 6.21 -13.05
N ASN A 43 7.65 6.35 -12.45
CA ASN A 43 6.36 6.05 -13.07
C ASN A 43 5.26 6.89 -12.45
N PHE A 44 4.15 7.07 -13.17
CA PHE A 44 2.92 7.70 -12.67
C PHE A 44 1.78 6.69 -12.75
N THR A 45 1.06 6.51 -11.68
CA THR A 45 -0.13 5.65 -11.68
C THR A 45 -1.18 6.23 -10.77
N LEU A 46 -2.43 5.94 -11.10
CA LEU A 46 -3.62 6.12 -10.28
C LEU A 46 -3.54 7.38 -9.38
N GLY A 47 -4.60 7.81 -8.84
CA GLY A 47 -4.58 9.04 -8.04
C GLY A 47 -5.82 9.16 -7.16
N THR A 48 -6.01 10.34 -6.59
CA THR A 48 -7.07 10.63 -5.63
C THR A 48 -8.46 10.38 -6.19
N ASP A 49 -8.71 10.73 -7.45
CA ASP A 49 -10.01 10.54 -8.09
C ASP A 49 -10.29 9.08 -8.38
N TYR A 50 -9.26 8.29 -8.67
CA TYR A 50 -9.42 6.85 -8.83
C TYR A 50 -9.78 6.17 -7.50
N CYS A 51 -9.17 6.59 -6.38
CA CYS A 51 -9.56 6.10 -5.06
C CYS A 51 -11.01 6.47 -4.72
N ARG A 52 -11.46 7.71 -5.04
CA ARG A 52 -12.88 8.09 -4.88
C ARG A 52 -13.79 7.20 -5.69
N TYR A 53 -13.47 7.01 -6.96
CA TYR A 53 -14.25 6.16 -7.85
C TYR A 53 -14.35 4.71 -7.35
N LEU A 54 -13.25 4.12 -6.89
CA LEU A 54 -13.29 2.77 -6.30
C LEU A 54 -14.21 2.70 -5.08
N HIS A 55 -14.17 3.70 -4.20
CA HIS A 55 -15.09 3.79 -3.05
C HIS A 55 -16.55 3.98 -3.43
N GLU A 56 -16.85 4.48 -4.62
CA GLU A 56 -18.22 4.64 -5.12
C GLU A 56 -18.78 3.34 -5.69
N ILE A 57 -17.91 2.51 -6.29
CA ILE A 57 -18.33 1.32 -7.05
C ILE A 57 -18.07 -0.01 -6.33
N SER A 58 -17.36 0.00 -5.20
CA SER A 58 -17.02 -1.21 -4.43
C SER A 58 -17.23 -0.99 -2.94
N THR A 59 -17.60 -2.07 -2.25
CA THR A 59 -17.71 -2.15 -0.79
C THR A 59 -16.40 -2.58 -0.13
N LEU A 60 -15.40 -3.04 -0.92
CA LEU A 60 -14.12 -3.47 -0.43
C LEU A 60 -13.28 -2.28 0.07
N PRO A 61 -12.56 -2.41 1.20
CA PRO A 61 -11.61 -1.40 1.61
C PRO A 61 -10.47 -1.29 0.59
N LEU A 62 -9.85 -0.12 0.52
CA LEU A 62 -8.66 0.09 -0.29
C LEU A 62 -7.40 -0.25 0.51
N ASP A 63 -6.42 -0.83 -0.16
CA ASP A 63 -5.05 -0.98 0.29
C ASP A 63 -4.18 -0.03 -0.53
N ILE A 64 -4.07 1.22 -0.04
CA ILE A 64 -3.42 2.33 -0.74
C ILE A 64 -1.92 2.25 -0.52
N HIS A 65 -1.18 1.92 -1.56
CA HIS A 65 0.27 1.84 -1.53
C HIS A 65 0.90 3.14 -2.05
N MET A 66 1.46 3.92 -1.13
CA MET A 66 2.01 5.26 -1.41
C MET A 66 3.48 5.18 -1.84
N MET A 67 3.73 4.99 -3.12
CA MET A 67 5.07 5.11 -3.74
C MET A 67 5.31 6.56 -4.17
N VAL A 68 5.30 7.47 -3.19
CA VAL A 68 5.40 8.91 -3.39
C VAL A 68 6.42 9.53 -2.44
N ASP A 69 7.12 10.54 -2.89
CA ASP A 69 8.02 11.33 -2.05
C ASP A 69 7.22 12.17 -1.05
N ARG A 70 7.68 12.25 0.20
CA ARG A 70 7.04 12.98 1.31
C ARG A 70 5.52 12.74 1.39
N PRO A 71 5.09 11.51 1.66
CA PRO A 71 3.67 11.13 1.74
C PRO A 71 2.90 11.95 2.78
N GLU A 72 3.54 12.37 3.86
CA GLU A 72 2.94 13.23 4.90
C GLU A 72 2.35 14.54 4.35
N ASP A 73 2.87 15.07 3.26
CA ASP A 73 2.36 16.29 2.62
C ASP A 73 1.15 16.01 1.70
N LYS A 74 0.93 14.75 1.33
CA LYS A 74 -0.04 14.31 0.30
C LYS A 74 -1.23 13.52 0.85
N LEU A 75 -1.10 12.93 2.06
CA LEU A 75 -2.14 12.08 2.66
C LEU A 75 -3.50 12.76 2.74
N ASP A 76 -3.55 14.08 2.95
CA ASP A 76 -4.81 14.81 3.06
C ASP A 76 -5.57 14.93 1.73
N TRP A 77 -4.92 14.68 0.61
CA TRP A 77 -5.55 14.69 -0.71
C TRP A 77 -6.39 13.44 -0.97
N PHE A 78 -6.05 12.32 -0.28
CA PHE A 78 -6.67 11.02 -0.49
C PHE A 78 -7.93 10.84 0.35
N PRO A 79 -8.98 10.22 -0.21
CA PRO A 79 -10.25 9.95 0.46
C PRO A 79 -10.17 8.70 1.36
N ILE A 80 -9.17 8.67 2.26
CA ILE A 80 -8.99 7.55 3.18
C ILE A 80 -10.21 7.43 4.07
N LYS A 81 -10.75 6.22 4.20
CA LYS A 81 -11.90 5.86 5.03
C LYS A 81 -11.52 4.89 6.14
N ASP A 82 -12.42 4.74 7.08
CA ASP A 82 -12.33 3.69 8.10
C ASP A 82 -12.25 2.31 7.43
N GLY A 83 -11.27 1.53 7.86
CA GLY A 83 -10.97 0.21 7.30
C GLY A 83 -10.02 0.18 6.09
N ASP A 84 -9.69 1.33 5.47
CA ASP A 84 -8.66 1.38 4.43
C ASP A 84 -7.27 1.17 5.03
N TYR A 85 -6.43 0.44 4.32
CA TYR A 85 -5.01 0.30 4.62
C TYR A 85 -4.21 1.34 3.85
N VAL A 86 -3.17 1.90 4.47
CA VAL A 86 -2.28 2.86 3.79
C VAL A 86 -0.83 2.48 4.07
N SER A 87 -0.14 2.01 3.04
CA SER A 87 1.26 1.62 3.10
C SER A 87 2.16 2.79 2.73
N ILE A 88 3.09 3.15 3.63
CA ILE A 88 4.04 4.26 3.49
C ILE A 88 5.45 3.69 3.48
N HIS A 89 6.22 3.99 2.44
CA HIS A 89 7.61 3.58 2.37
C HIS A 89 8.47 4.29 3.41
N THR A 90 9.26 3.52 4.15
CA THR A 90 10.22 4.07 5.12
C THR A 90 11.25 4.96 4.44
N GLU A 91 11.54 4.70 3.17
CA GLU A 91 12.52 5.40 2.36
C GLU A 91 11.99 6.71 1.75
N SER A 92 10.67 6.94 1.80
CA SER A 92 10.02 8.09 1.15
C SER A 92 9.86 9.30 2.07
N THR A 93 10.18 9.17 3.37
CA THR A 93 10.01 10.23 4.38
C THR A 93 11.02 10.11 5.51
N ASN A 94 11.42 11.25 6.05
CA ASN A 94 12.15 11.33 7.31
C ASN A 94 11.22 11.35 8.54
N HIS A 95 9.91 11.36 8.34
CA HIS A 95 8.90 11.57 9.38
C HIS A 95 7.81 10.50 9.37
N LEU A 96 8.20 9.22 9.26
CA LEU A 96 7.27 8.09 9.17
C LEU A 96 6.22 8.10 10.31
N GLY A 97 6.63 8.38 11.55
CA GLY A 97 5.69 8.48 12.68
C GLY A 97 4.59 9.51 12.46
N ARG A 98 4.93 10.70 11.91
CA ARG A 98 3.94 11.73 11.57
C ARG A 98 2.97 11.25 10.48
N ALA A 99 3.46 10.55 9.47
CA ALA A 99 2.61 10.00 8.41
C ALA A 99 1.66 8.93 8.95
N VAL A 100 2.15 8.04 9.83
CA VAL A 100 1.35 7.02 10.54
C VAL A 100 0.20 7.66 11.33
N GLU A 101 0.50 8.71 12.11
CA GLU A 101 -0.52 9.44 12.89
C GLU A 101 -1.58 10.09 11.99
N ARG A 102 -1.18 10.66 10.85
CA ARG A 102 -2.11 11.24 9.88
C ARG A 102 -3.06 10.20 9.27
N VAL A 103 -2.55 9.02 8.91
CA VAL A 103 -3.39 7.93 8.41
C VAL A 103 -4.44 7.54 9.46
N ARG A 104 -4.03 7.38 10.73
CA ARG A 104 -4.95 7.06 11.83
C ARG A 104 -5.99 8.14 12.05
N ALA A 105 -5.60 9.40 12.01
CA ALA A 105 -6.51 10.52 12.17
C ALA A 105 -7.62 10.57 11.11
N LYS A 106 -7.40 9.94 9.94
CA LYS A 106 -8.38 9.78 8.87
C LYS A 106 -9.20 8.49 8.98
N GLY A 107 -8.97 7.66 9.99
CA GLY A 107 -9.63 6.36 10.19
C GLY A 107 -8.93 5.18 9.48
N GLY A 108 -7.85 5.43 8.73
CA GLY A 108 -7.13 4.39 8.03
C GLY A 108 -6.21 3.56 8.94
N ILE A 109 -5.84 2.39 8.49
CA ILE A 109 -4.89 1.46 9.12
C ILE A 109 -3.50 1.69 8.52
N PRO A 110 -2.53 2.28 9.26
CA PRO A 110 -1.22 2.57 8.71
C PRO A 110 -0.36 1.32 8.61
N LEU A 111 0.28 1.14 7.47
CA LEU A 111 1.31 0.14 7.22
C LEU A 111 2.62 0.83 6.87
N ALA A 112 3.75 0.23 7.26
CA ALA A 112 5.03 0.61 6.70
C ALA A 112 5.37 -0.30 5.50
N ALA A 113 5.88 0.29 4.42
CA ALA A 113 6.45 -0.46 3.31
C ALA A 113 7.98 -0.38 3.37
N ILE A 114 8.66 -1.47 3.03
CA ILE A 114 10.13 -1.52 2.91
C ILE A 114 10.53 -2.09 1.56
N ASN A 115 11.48 -1.42 0.90
CA ASN A 115 12.06 -1.86 -0.37
C ASN A 115 12.83 -3.18 -0.24
N PRO A 116 13.10 -3.89 -1.35
CA PRO A 116 13.84 -5.14 -1.32
C PRO A 116 15.19 -5.06 -0.61
N ALA A 117 15.91 -3.93 -0.71
CA ALA A 117 17.22 -3.77 -0.07
C ALA A 117 17.16 -3.24 1.37
N THR A 118 16.02 -2.75 1.85
CA THR A 118 15.87 -2.17 3.20
C THR A 118 15.70 -3.27 4.24
N PRO A 119 16.50 -3.34 5.30
CA PRO A 119 16.37 -4.37 6.32
C PRO A 119 15.12 -4.15 7.20
N VAL A 120 14.55 -5.23 7.74
CA VAL A 120 13.38 -5.15 8.63
C VAL A 120 13.66 -4.40 9.94
N SER A 121 14.92 -4.34 10.36
CA SER A 121 15.34 -3.64 11.59
C SER A 121 15.05 -2.13 11.60
N VAL A 122 14.83 -1.50 10.43
CA VAL A 122 14.39 -0.09 10.37
C VAL A 122 13.03 0.15 11.00
N LEU A 123 12.26 -0.93 11.23
CA LEU A 123 10.92 -0.90 11.79
C LEU A 123 10.89 -1.08 13.33
N ASN A 124 12.02 -1.42 13.98
CA ASN A 124 12.06 -1.81 15.41
C ASN A 124 11.24 -0.85 16.30
N ASP A 125 11.46 0.44 16.17
CA ASP A 125 10.86 1.44 17.07
C ASP A 125 9.42 1.81 16.67
N ILE A 126 9.08 1.69 15.38
CA ILE A 126 7.76 2.10 14.87
C ILE A 126 6.75 0.95 14.79
N LEU A 127 7.22 -0.30 14.82
CA LEU A 127 6.39 -1.49 14.62
C LEU A 127 5.15 -1.55 15.53
N PRO A 128 5.21 -1.20 16.83
CA PRO A 128 4.01 -1.18 17.70
C PRO A 128 2.94 -0.17 17.26
N ALA A 129 3.33 0.81 16.44
CA ALA A 129 2.43 1.83 15.91
C ALA A 129 1.82 1.45 14.56
N LEU A 130 2.11 0.29 14.00
CA LEU A 130 1.64 -0.12 12.68
C LEU A 130 0.51 -1.16 12.77
N GLY A 131 -0.42 -1.11 11.81
CA GLY A 131 -1.39 -2.18 11.58
C GLY A 131 -0.83 -3.36 10.79
N GLY A 132 0.35 -3.17 10.17
CA GLY A 132 1.04 -4.19 9.39
C GLY A 132 2.26 -3.65 8.65
N VAL A 133 2.92 -4.53 7.90
CA VAL A 133 4.11 -4.21 7.10
C VAL A 133 3.98 -4.77 5.70
N LEU A 134 4.21 -3.95 4.69
CA LEU A 134 4.34 -4.34 3.29
C LEU A 134 5.81 -4.61 2.96
N ILE A 135 6.17 -5.88 2.82
CA ILE A 135 7.50 -6.28 2.37
C ILE A 135 7.51 -6.33 0.84
N MET A 136 8.23 -5.39 0.22
CA MET A 136 8.40 -5.43 -1.23
C MET A 136 9.28 -6.61 -1.62
N THR A 137 8.75 -7.44 -2.51
CA THR A 137 9.46 -8.59 -3.09
C THR A 137 9.95 -8.33 -4.52
N VAL A 138 9.64 -7.15 -5.02
CA VAL A 138 10.15 -6.56 -6.27
C VAL A 138 10.49 -5.09 -6.01
N ASN A 139 11.29 -4.45 -6.85
CA ASN A 139 11.47 -3.00 -6.74
C ASN A 139 10.16 -2.27 -7.08
N PRO A 140 9.77 -1.25 -6.30
CA PRO A 140 8.54 -0.51 -6.57
C PRO A 140 8.59 0.22 -7.93
N GLY A 141 7.42 0.45 -8.54
CA GLY A 141 7.28 1.27 -9.74
C GLY A 141 6.69 0.57 -10.97
N PHE A 142 6.85 -0.74 -11.12
CA PHE A 142 6.38 -1.46 -12.31
C PHE A 142 5.83 -2.84 -11.97
N ALA A 143 4.78 -3.27 -12.67
CA ALA A 143 4.23 -4.62 -12.58
C ALA A 143 5.05 -5.64 -13.42
N GLY A 144 4.83 -6.94 -13.17
CA GLY A 144 5.39 -8.03 -13.99
C GLY A 144 6.88 -8.33 -13.74
N GLN A 145 7.46 -7.83 -12.66
CA GLN A 145 8.85 -8.08 -12.30
C GLN A 145 9.05 -9.47 -11.70
N LYS A 146 10.29 -9.98 -11.77
CA LYS A 146 10.68 -11.22 -11.13
C LYS A 146 10.91 -11.01 -9.63
N LEU A 147 10.53 -12.01 -8.83
CA LEU A 147 10.76 -12.05 -7.38
C LEU A 147 12.23 -11.84 -7.03
N CYS A 148 12.50 -10.94 -6.09
CA CYS A 148 13.79 -10.79 -5.44
C CYS A 148 13.92 -11.84 -4.32
N GLU A 149 14.48 -13.00 -4.59
CA GLU A 149 14.53 -14.15 -3.68
C GLU A 149 15.11 -13.84 -2.30
N TYR A 150 16.09 -12.92 -2.24
CA TYR A 150 16.72 -12.50 -0.98
C TYR A 150 15.74 -11.78 -0.02
N THR A 151 14.55 -11.39 -0.49
CA THR A 151 13.54 -10.76 0.37
C THR A 151 12.75 -11.77 1.20
N LEU A 152 12.72 -13.04 0.83
CA LEU A 152 11.90 -14.07 1.50
C LEU A 152 12.26 -14.23 2.98
N GLY A 153 13.53 -14.11 3.33
CA GLY A 153 13.99 -14.17 4.72
C GLY A 153 13.44 -13.05 5.61
N LYS A 154 13.00 -11.92 5.02
CA LYS A 154 12.42 -10.81 5.77
C LYS A 154 11.08 -11.16 6.40
N ILE A 155 10.30 -12.04 5.77
CA ILE A 155 8.99 -12.46 6.28
C ILE A 155 9.17 -13.18 7.62
N SER A 156 10.13 -14.12 7.69
CA SER A 156 10.45 -14.83 8.94
C SER A 156 11.04 -13.90 9.99
N ALA A 157 12.00 -13.04 9.58
CA ALA A 157 12.60 -12.07 10.50
C ALA A 157 11.56 -11.09 11.08
N LEU A 158 10.61 -10.60 10.28
CA LEU A 158 9.54 -9.74 10.77
C LEU A 158 8.61 -10.46 11.74
N ARG A 159 8.30 -11.74 11.49
CA ARG A 159 7.48 -12.55 12.41
C ARG A 159 8.13 -12.76 13.78
N GLU A 160 9.45 -12.78 13.84
CA GLU A 160 10.20 -12.89 15.10
C GLU A 160 10.17 -11.57 15.91
N MET A 161 9.87 -10.45 15.24
CA MET A 161 9.76 -9.12 15.87
C MET A 161 8.34 -8.83 16.39
N THR A 162 7.33 -9.58 15.97
CA THR A 162 5.89 -9.40 16.33
C THR A 162 5.38 -10.51 17.22
#